data_6dd6f740b2a0aabebe657cf2ab1341b1
#
_entry.id   6dd6f740b2a0aabebe657cf2ab1341b1
#
_cell.length_a   1.000
_cell.length_b   1.000
_cell.length_c   1.000
_cell.angle_alpha   90.00
_cell.angle_beta   90.00
_cell.angle_gamma   90.00
#
_symmetry.space_group_name_H-M   'P 1'
#
loop_
_entity.id
_entity.type
_entity.pdbx_description
1 polymer ?
#
loop_
_entity_poly.entity_id
_entity_poly.type
_entity_poly.pdbx_seq_one_letter_code
_entity_poly.pdbx_strand_id
1 'polypeptide(L)'
;MKGYWENPEETATALRDGWLYTGDIATMDEEGYFYIVGRKKDMIIASGYNVYPIEVEDIIYQHPAVKETCVYGVPDSYRGETVKAAIVLKKGKSVTEQEIREFCVQRLARYKVPRSFEFREQLPKSAVGKILRRILMEEAQSPTAGGR
;
A
#
# COMPACT_ATOMS: atom_id res chain seq x y z
N MET A 1 22.49 -10.95 -9.73
CA MET A 1 23.24 -9.68 -9.86
C MET A 1 24.58 -9.81 -9.13
N LYS A 2 25.56 -8.96 -9.42
CA LYS A 2 26.84 -8.96 -8.67
C LYS A 2 26.77 -8.20 -7.36
N GLY A 3 25.92 -7.20 -7.25
CA GLY A 3 25.70 -6.35 -6.09
C GLY A 3 25.14 -4.98 -6.47
N TYR A 4 24.90 -4.15 -5.48
CA TYR A 4 24.58 -2.73 -5.65
C TYR A 4 25.85 -1.92 -5.84
N TRP A 5 25.79 -0.92 -6.71
CA TRP A 5 26.94 -0.06 -6.99
C TRP A 5 27.35 0.71 -5.73
N GLU A 6 28.64 0.61 -5.37
CA GLU A 6 29.23 1.27 -4.19
C GLU A 6 28.44 1.10 -2.86
N ASN A 7 27.63 0.03 -2.74
CA ASN A 7 26.84 -0.25 -1.53
C ASN A 7 27.01 -1.72 -1.08
N PRO A 8 28.15 -2.06 -0.43
CA PRO A 8 28.41 -3.42 0.02
C PRO A 8 27.48 -3.89 1.15
N GLU A 9 27.00 -2.99 2.02
CA GLU A 9 26.11 -3.35 3.13
C GLU A 9 24.73 -3.77 2.61
N GLU A 10 24.15 -3.00 1.70
CA GLU A 10 22.88 -3.36 1.07
C GLU A 10 23.04 -4.62 0.21
N THR A 11 24.20 -4.79 -0.44
CA THR A 11 24.51 -6.01 -1.19
C THR A 11 24.50 -7.23 -0.30
N ALA A 12 25.17 -7.19 0.86
CA ALA A 12 25.20 -8.28 1.82
C ALA A 12 23.83 -8.56 2.44
N THR A 13 22.99 -7.54 2.58
CA THR A 13 21.60 -7.67 3.03
C THR A 13 20.73 -8.39 2.00
N ALA A 14 20.88 -8.06 0.72
CA ALA A 14 20.06 -8.57 -0.37
C ALA A 14 20.56 -9.92 -0.93
N LEU A 15 21.88 -10.16 -0.91
CA LEU A 15 22.50 -11.40 -1.40
C LEU A 15 23.03 -12.23 -0.23
N ARG A 16 22.38 -13.37 0.03
CA ARG A 16 22.74 -14.29 1.12
C ARG A 16 22.81 -15.71 0.56
N ASP A 17 23.88 -16.42 0.81
CA ASP A 17 24.07 -17.83 0.43
C ASP A 17 23.74 -18.12 -1.05
N GLY A 18 24.08 -17.18 -1.93
CA GLY A 18 23.80 -17.27 -3.37
C GLY A 18 22.38 -16.91 -3.80
N TRP A 19 21.50 -16.53 -2.87
CA TRP A 19 20.13 -16.13 -3.13
C TRP A 19 19.94 -14.61 -3.07
N LEU A 20 19.12 -14.08 -4.00
CA LEU A 20 18.68 -12.70 -3.97
C LEU A 20 17.34 -12.60 -3.24
N TYR A 21 17.34 -11.92 -2.10
CA TYR A 21 16.15 -11.59 -1.34
C TYR A 21 15.53 -10.31 -1.86
N THR A 22 14.52 -10.40 -2.71
CA THR A 22 13.88 -9.25 -3.34
C THR A 22 13.06 -8.40 -2.37
N GLY A 23 12.62 -9.01 -1.25
CA GLY A 23 11.68 -8.41 -0.32
C GLY A 23 10.23 -8.44 -0.81
N ASP A 24 9.98 -9.06 -1.96
CA ASP A 24 8.63 -9.26 -2.47
C ASP A 24 8.03 -10.54 -1.88
N ILE A 25 6.71 -10.54 -1.74
CA ILE A 25 5.91 -11.70 -1.32
C ILE A 25 5.08 -12.12 -2.53
N ALA A 26 5.11 -13.42 -2.82
CA ALA A 26 4.40 -13.99 -3.94
C ALA A 26 3.63 -15.24 -3.52
N THR A 27 2.59 -15.58 -4.24
CA THR A 27 1.94 -16.89 -4.27
C THR A 27 2.38 -17.65 -5.52
N MET A 28 2.34 -18.97 -5.47
CA MET A 28 2.60 -19.81 -6.63
C MET A 28 1.37 -20.70 -6.87
N ASP A 29 0.94 -20.80 -8.12
CA ASP A 29 -0.16 -21.69 -8.50
C ASP A 29 0.35 -23.14 -8.76
N GLU A 30 -0.58 -24.03 -9.09
CA GLU A 30 -0.28 -25.43 -9.36
C GLU A 30 0.55 -25.64 -10.65
N GLU A 31 0.54 -24.66 -11.56
CA GLU A 31 1.33 -24.66 -12.79
C GLU A 31 2.74 -24.10 -12.60
N GLY A 32 3.04 -23.55 -11.40
CA GLY A 32 4.35 -22.99 -11.03
C GLY A 32 4.55 -21.53 -11.37
N TYR A 33 3.48 -20.77 -11.72
CA TYR A 33 3.56 -19.33 -11.93
C TYR A 33 3.53 -18.58 -10.60
N PHE A 34 4.35 -17.52 -10.53
CA PHE A 34 4.43 -16.65 -9.36
C PHE A 34 3.64 -15.36 -9.56
N TYR A 35 2.81 -15.03 -8.57
CA TYR A 35 2.01 -13.81 -8.52
C TYR A 35 2.47 -12.95 -7.35
N ILE A 36 2.97 -11.73 -7.62
CA ILE A 36 3.40 -10.81 -6.57
C ILE A 36 2.17 -10.29 -5.84
N VAL A 37 2.07 -10.56 -4.54
CA VAL A 37 0.97 -10.11 -3.68
C VAL A 37 1.34 -8.91 -2.82
N GLY A 38 2.62 -8.52 -2.76
CA GLY A 38 3.06 -7.35 -2.03
C GLY A 38 4.55 -7.32 -1.75
N ARG A 39 4.94 -6.34 -0.94
CA ARG A 39 6.29 -6.24 -0.36
C ARG A 39 6.25 -6.49 1.12
N LYS A 40 7.22 -7.23 1.64
CA LYS A 40 7.34 -7.54 3.07
C LYS A 40 7.34 -6.28 3.93
N LYS A 41 8.05 -5.23 3.50
CA LYS A 41 8.18 -3.95 4.22
C LYS A 41 6.91 -3.07 4.16
N ASP A 42 6.04 -3.32 3.18
CA ASP A 42 4.82 -2.53 2.96
C ASP A 42 3.59 -3.22 3.60
N MET A 43 3.76 -4.42 4.15
CA MET A 43 2.71 -5.18 4.83
C MET A 43 2.26 -4.43 6.09
N ILE A 44 0.96 -4.26 6.22
CA ILE A 44 0.31 -3.58 7.35
C ILE A 44 -0.09 -4.63 8.38
N ILE A 45 0.28 -4.43 9.64
CA ILE A 45 -0.09 -5.33 10.73
C ILE A 45 -1.26 -4.72 11.51
N ALA A 46 -2.48 -4.97 11.04
CA ALA A 46 -3.70 -4.43 11.62
C ALA A 46 -4.32 -5.43 12.62
N SER A 47 -4.27 -5.13 13.92
CA SER A 47 -4.79 -6.01 14.99
C SER A 47 -4.24 -7.43 14.93
N GLY A 48 -2.96 -7.60 14.57
CA GLY A 48 -2.31 -8.92 14.42
C GLY A 48 -2.56 -9.61 13.07
N TYR A 49 -3.35 -9.02 12.19
CA TYR A 49 -3.57 -9.55 10.83
C TYR A 49 -2.66 -8.88 9.82
N ASN A 50 -2.09 -9.67 8.93
CA ASN A 50 -1.29 -9.17 7.81
C ASN A 50 -2.23 -8.70 6.69
N VAL A 51 -2.11 -7.43 6.32
CA VAL A 51 -2.83 -6.83 5.20
C VAL A 51 -1.81 -6.40 4.15
N TYR A 52 -1.96 -6.91 2.94
CA TYR A 52 -1.12 -6.52 1.81
C TYR A 52 -1.79 -5.36 1.07
N PRO A 53 -1.13 -4.18 0.98
CA PRO A 53 -1.70 -3.01 0.33
C PRO A 53 -2.22 -3.27 -1.08
N ILE A 54 -1.51 -4.05 -1.89
CA ILE A 54 -1.87 -4.37 -3.29
C ILE A 54 -3.28 -5.00 -3.35
N GLU A 55 -3.59 -5.93 -2.46
CA GLU A 55 -4.90 -6.60 -2.45
C GLU A 55 -6.05 -5.60 -2.22
N VAL A 56 -5.83 -4.63 -1.35
CA VAL A 56 -6.83 -3.58 -1.07
C VAL A 56 -6.88 -2.57 -2.21
N GLU A 57 -5.72 -2.20 -2.76
CA GLU A 57 -5.60 -1.32 -3.92
C GLU A 57 -6.34 -1.87 -5.13
N ASP A 58 -6.18 -3.17 -5.44
CA ASP A 58 -6.84 -3.85 -6.56
C ASP A 58 -8.37 -3.76 -6.47
N ILE A 59 -8.92 -3.87 -5.25
CA ILE A 59 -10.36 -3.70 -5.05
C ILE A 59 -10.78 -2.25 -5.23
N ILE A 60 -10.04 -1.28 -4.66
CA ILE A 60 -10.36 0.14 -4.79
C ILE A 60 -10.25 0.60 -6.25
N TYR A 61 -9.28 0.10 -7.02
CA TYR A 61 -9.14 0.40 -8.45
C TYR A 61 -10.34 -0.05 -9.30
N GLN A 62 -11.08 -1.07 -8.88
CA GLN A 62 -12.29 -1.52 -9.58
C GLN A 62 -13.45 -0.52 -9.45
N HIS A 63 -13.37 0.43 -8.51
CA HIS A 63 -14.42 1.43 -8.37
C HIS A 63 -14.40 2.42 -9.53
N PRO A 64 -15.53 2.66 -10.24
CA PRO A 64 -15.58 3.42 -11.50
C PRO A 64 -15.13 4.88 -11.38
N ALA A 65 -15.22 5.48 -10.19
CA ALA A 65 -14.79 6.86 -9.95
C ALA A 65 -13.30 6.99 -9.61
N VAL A 66 -12.60 5.90 -9.28
CA VAL A 66 -11.20 5.94 -8.84
C VAL A 66 -10.27 5.98 -10.04
N LYS A 67 -9.33 6.91 -10.04
CA LYS A 67 -8.23 7.02 -11.01
C LYS A 67 -6.96 6.38 -10.48
N GLU A 68 -6.57 6.72 -9.25
CA GLU A 68 -5.36 6.22 -8.58
C GLU A 68 -5.66 5.98 -7.10
N THR A 69 -5.00 5.00 -6.52
CA THR A 69 -5.05 4.77 -5.08
C THR A 69 -3.69 4.28 -4.57
N CYS A 70 -3.41 4.57 -3.30
CA CYS A 70 -2.29 4.01 -2.57
C CYS A 70 -2.75 3.69 -1.15
N VAL A 71 -2.55 2.44 -0.76
CA VAL A 71 -2.93 1.93 0.56
C VAL A 71 -1.69 1.78 1.42
N TYR A 72 -1.77 2.21 2.68
CA TYR A 72 -0.65 2.16 3.62
C TYR A 72 -1.13 2.06 5.06
N GLY A 73 -0.24 1.59 5.93
CA GLY A 73 -0.45 1.54 7.36
C GLY A 73 -0.23 2.90 8.01
N VAL A 74 -1.07 3.23 8.98
CA VAL A 74 -0.86 4.36 9.88
C VAL A 74 -0.92 3.85 11.32
N PRO A 75 -0.13 4.42 12.25
CA PRO A 75 -0.15 4.01 13.65
C PRO A 75 -1.54 4.13 14.27
N ASP A 76 -1.92 3.14 15.06
CA ASP A 76 -3.17 3.09 15.83
C ASP A 76 -2.84 2.60 17.24
N SER A 77 -3.23 3.36 18.26
CA SER A 77 -2.88 3.08 19.67
C SER A 77 -3.42 1.75 20.19
N TYR A 78 -4.48 1.23 19.59
CA TYR A 78 -5.13 -0.02 20.02
C TYR A 78 -4.74 -1.21 19.09
N ARG A 79 -4.52 -0.94 17.80
CA ARG A 79 -4.33 -1.98 16.77
C ARG A 79 -2.90 -2.15 16.32
N GLY A 80 -1.97 -1.33 16.82
CA GLY A 80 -0.62 -1.19 16.30
C GLY A 80 -0.64 -0.37 15.01
N GLU A 81 -1.26 -0.89 13.97
CA GLU A 81 -1.51 -0.17 12.72
C GLU A 81 -2.98 -0.29 12.28
N THR A 82 -3.41 0.65 11.45
CA THR A 82 -4.69 0.58 10.74
C THR A 82 -4.50 0.92 9.27
N VAL A 83 -5.40 0.42 8.42
CA VAL A 83 -5.34 0.60 6.98
C VAL A 83 -5.90 1.96 6.59
N LYS A 84 -5.12 2.76 5.86
CA LYS A 84 -5.52 4.02 5.24
C LYS A 84 -5.36 3.95 3.73
N ALA A 85 -6.28 4.58 2.99
CA ALA A 85 -6.22 4.69 1.54
C ALA A 85 -6.22 6.16 1.10
N ALA A 86 -5.20 6.55 0.32
CA ALA A 86 -5.20 7.80 -0.41
C ALA A 86 -5.76 7.56 -1.82
N ILE A 87 -6.69 8.40 -2.26
CA ILE A 87 -7.46 8.20 -3.49
C ILE A 87 -7.45 9.46 -4.34
N VAL A 88 -7.20 9.29 -5.64
CA VAL A 88 -7.41 10.31 -6.66
C VAL A 88 -8.59 9.89 -7.51
N LEU A 89 -9.56 10.77 -7.69
CA LEU A 89 -10.74 10.52 -8.50
C LEU A 89 -10.50 10.85 -9.98
N LYS A 90 -11.25 10.20 -10.85
CA LYS A 90 -11.31 10.56 -12.26
C LYS A 90 -11.96 11.93 -12.42
N LYS A 91 -11.55 12.68 -13.43
CA LYS A 91 -12.09 14.02 -13.73
C LYS A 91 -13.62 14.00 -13.85
N GLY A 92 -14.29 14.90 -13.12
CA GLY A 92 -15.76 15.00 -13.13
C GLY A 92 -16.50 13.90 -12.37
N LYS A 93 -15.78 13.03 -11.64
CA LYS A 93 -16.38 12.05 -10.73
C LYS A 93 -16.33 12.55 -9.30
N SER A 94 -17.34 12.19 -8.54
CA SER A 94 -17.41 12.38 -7.10
C SER A 94 -17.84 11.08 -6.45
N VAL A 95 -17.34 10.82 -5.26
CA VAL A 95 -17.71 9.68 -4.43
C VAL A 95 -17.40 10.04 -2.99
N THR A 96 -18.21 9.59 -2.07
CA THR A 96 -18.00 9.79 -0.64
C THR A 96 -17.11 8.70 -0.05
N GLU A 97 -16.53 8.99 1.10
CA GLU A 97 -15.79 7.98 1.87
C GLU A 97 -16.68 6.75 2.18
N GLN A 98 -17.94 7.00 2.51
CA GLN A 98 -18.89 5.94 2.84
C GLN A 98 -19.15 5.00 1.65
N GLU A 99 -19.33 5.52 0.45
CA GLU A 99 -19.52 4.71 -0.77
C GLU A 99 -18.30 3.85 -1.09
N ILE A 100 -17.09 4.40 -0.99
CA ILE A 100 -15.85 3.61 -1.17
C ILE A 100 -15.73 2.53 -0.09
N ARG A 101 -16.05 2.86 1.15
CA ARG A 101 -16.02 1.92 2.27
C ARG A 101 -17.00 0.76 2.03
N GLU A 102 -18.22 1.05 1.66
CA GLU A 102 -19.24 0.03 1.35
C GLU A 102 -18.82 -0.87 0.18
N PHE A 103 -18.21 -0.27 -0.85
CA PHE A 103 -17.65 -1.01 -1.97
C PHE A 103 -16.56 -1.99 -1.53
N CYS A 104 -15.68 -1.57 -0.60
CA CYS A 104 -14.64 -2.41 -0.02
C CYS A 104 -15.22 -3.51 0.89
N VAL A 105 -16.19 -3.18 1.75
CA VAL A 105 -16.82 -4.13 2.68
C VAL A 105 -17.47 -5.32 1.96
N GLN A 106 -18.02 -5.10 0.77
CA GLN A 106 -18.63 -6.16 -0.04
C GLN A 106 -17.61 -7.13 -0.67
N ARG A 107 -16.30 -6.76 -0.72
CA ARG A 107 -15.27 -7.46 -1.50
C ARG A 107 -14.06 -7.88 -0.70
N LEU A 108 -13.86 -7.30 0.48
CA LEU A 108 -12.73 -7.57 1.35
C LEU A 108 -13.16 -8.11 2.72
N ALA A 109 -12.30 -8.88 3.33
CA ALA A 109 -12.45 -9.25 4.73
C ALA A 109 -12.42 -7.97 5.61
N ARG A 110 -13.21 -7.94 6.69
CA ARG A 110 -13.42 -6.75 7.53
C ARG A 110 -12.13 -6.09 8.03
N TYR A 111 -11.12 -6.87 8.35
CA TYR A 111 -9.84 -6.36 8.84
C TYR A 111 -8.98 -5.71 7.74
N LYS A 112 -9.26 -5.97 6.45
CA LYS A 112 -8.58 -5.40 5.29
C LYS A 112 -9.20 -4.07 4.83
N VAL A 113 -10.47 -3.81 5.21
CA VAL A 113 -11.18 -2.59 4.80
C VAL A 113 -10.51 -1.37 5.42
N PRO A 114 -10.13 -0.35 4.61
CA PRO A 114 -9.55 0.87 5.12
C PRO A 114 -10.46 1.56 6.15
N ARG A 115 -9.88 2.03 7.24
CA ARG A 115 -10.59 2.77 8.28
C ARG A 115 -10.68 4.26 8.01
N SER A 116 -9.77 4.77 7.21
CA SER A 116 -9.77 6.17 6.77
C SER A 116 -9.42 6.26 5.29
N PHE A 117 -10.05 7.21 4.65
CA PHE A 117 -9.83 7.53 3.24
C PHE A 117 -9.45 8.99 3.13
N GLU A 118 -8.51 9.29 2.24
CA GLU A 118 -8.03 10.63 1.99
C GLU A 118 -8.13 10.91 0.49
N PHE A 119 -8.97 11.85 0.10
CA PHE A 119 -9.08 12.27 -1.28
C PHE A 119 -8.03 13.33 -1.59
N ARG A 120 -7.28 13.13 -2.67
CA ARG A 120 -6.20 14.01 -3.13
C ARG A 120 -6.36 14.35 -4.60
N GLU A 121 -5.82 15.48 -5.02
CA GLU A 121 -5.74 15.84 -6.44
C GLU A 121 -4.70 14.98 -7.18
N GLN A 122 -3.61 14.64 -6.49
CA GLN A 122 -2.54 13.79 -7.01
C GLN A 122 -1.84 13.02 -5.87
N LEU A 123 -1.27 11.86 -6.21
CA LEU A 123 -0.39 11.11 -5.33
C LEU A 123 1.08 11.50 -5.58
N PRO A 124 1.95 11.46 -4.55
CA PRO A 124 3.38 11.68 -4.72
C PRO A 124 3.99 10.59 -5.59
N LYS A 125 4.75 11.00 -6.61
CA LYS A 125 5.36 10.09 -7.59
C LYS A 125 6.84 10.37 -7.78
N SER A 126 7.59 9.34 -8.11
CA SER A 126 8.96 9.45 -8.59
C SER A 126 9.01 10.05 -10.00
N ALA A 127 10.21 10.42 -10.46
CA ALA A 127 10.43 10.91 -11.83
C ALA A 127 9.96 9.92 -12.92
N VAL A 128 9.91 8.63 -12.60
CA VAL A 128 9.42 7.57 -13.51
C VAL A 128 7.93 7.23 -13.30
N GLY A 129 7.19 8.05 -12.55
CA GLY A 129 5.74 7.91 -12.37
C GLY A 129 5.30 6.89 -11.31
N LYS A 130 6.23 6.28 -10.56
CA LYS A 130 5.90 5.32 -9.50
C LYS A 130 5.39 6.06 -8.26
N ILE A 131 4.25 5.64 -7.71
CA ILE A 131 3.70 6.19 -6.45
C ILE A 131 4.68 5.92 -5.30
N LEU A 132 4.98 6.96 -4.52
CA LEU A 132 5.91 6.93 -3.39
C LEU A 132 5.13 6.76 -2.08
N ARG A 133 4.73 5.52 -1.76
CA ARG A 133 4.00 5.18 -0.53
C ARG A 133 4.68 5.72 0.73
N ARG A 134 6.01 5.68 0.77
CA ARG A 134 6.80 6.18 1.91
C ARG A 134 6.46 7.63 2.26
N ILE A 135 6.31 8.49 1.26
CA ILE A 135 5.96 9.91 1.48
C ILE A 135 4.59 10.03 2.15
N LEU A 136 3.59 9.26 1.69
CA LEU A 136 2.26 9.26 2.29
C LEU A 136 2.27 8.78 3.76
N MET A 137 3.10 7.79 4.06
CA MET A 137 3.29 7.31 5.44
C MET A 137 3.96 8.36 6.32
N GLU A 138 5.00 9.03 5.83
CA GLU A 138 5.71 10.11 6.54
C GLU A 138 4.79 11.30 6.82
N GLU A 139 4.00 11.72 5.83
CA GLU A 139 2.99 12.78 5.99
C GLU A 139 1.92 12.42 7.03
N ALA A 140 1.48 11.16 7.05
CA ALA A 140 0.47 10.70 8.00
C ALA A 140 0.98 10.58 9.46
N GLN A 141 2.30 10.43 9.64
CA GLN A 141 2.94 10.38 10.96
C GLN A 141 3.36 11.76 11.46
N SER A 142 3.54 12.72 10.57
CA SER A 142 3.81 14.10 10.96
C SER A 142 2.55 14.68 11.62
N PRO A 143 2.64 15.27 12.82
CA PRO A 143 1.49 15.94 13.42
C PRO A 143 1.12 17.11 12.50
N THR A 144 0.01 16.94 11.78
CA THR A 144 -0.51 17.97 10.87
C THR A 144 -0.81 19.22 11.67
N ALA A 145 -0.04 20.26 11.46
CA ALA A 145 -0.43 21.59 11.85
C ALA A 145 -1.77 21.92 11.14
N GLY A 146 -2.86 21.91 11.88
CA GLY A 146 -4.03 22.72 11.61
C GLY A 146 -4.99 22.28 10.53
N GLY A 147 -6.01 21.60 10.93
CA GLY A 147 -7.33 21.88 10.39
C GLY A 147 -7.95 23.00 11.21
N ARG A 148 -8.06 24.18 10.68
CA ARG A 148 -9.08 25.16 11.07
C ARG A 148 -10.23 25.04 10.11
#